data_415955e840d2869cca50982022456aad
#
_entry.id   415955e840d2869cca50982022456aad
#
_cell.length_a   1.000
_cell.length_b   1.000
_cell.length_c   1.000
_cell.angle_alpha   90.00
_cell.angle_beta   90.00
_cell.angle_gamma   90.00
#
_symmetry.space_group_name_H-M   'P 1'
#
loop_
_entity.id
_entity.type
_entity.pdbx_description
1 polymer ?
#
loop_
_entity_poly.entity_id
_entity_poly.type
_entity_poly.pdbx_seq_one_letter_code
_entity_poly.pdbx_strand_id
1 'polypeptide(L)'
;TILTLDNGYHLWTHTDNVGGKIRLLCLHGGPGGNHEYYENFAEKLKDIDVQVTMYDQLGSWYSDQPDFTKQENVDKFLKMDYFVDEIEEVRQKLGIDDFYLIGQSWGGAITQEYALKYPKHLKGIIISSMTDNIAEYIVNINKIREHEYSKEDLDFMKECENSGNYDNERYQKLIDKLNCGYVDRKQPPAISHLTSTVATSVYNYFQGDNEFVITGALDGWDIRNKIKNISVPTLITYGEHET
;
A
#
# COMPACT_ATOMS: atom_id res chain seq x y z
N THR A 1 -15.89 -12.66 4.76
CA THR A 1 -16.41 -12.42 6.12
C THR A 1 -16.33 -10.94 6.44
N ILE A 2 -17.24 -10.45 7.26
CA ILE A 2 -17.20 -9.07 7.77
C ILE A 2 -16.68 -9.12 9.21
N LEU A 3 -15.66 -8.32 9.47
CA LEU A 3 -15.05 -8.15 10.79
C LEU A 3 -15.48 -6.81 11.38
N THR A 4 -16.01 -6.80 12.60
CA THR A 4 -16.35 -5.56 13.29
C THR A 4 -15.18 -5.09 14.16
N LEU A 5 -14.70 -3.88 13.92
CA LEU A 5 -13.67 -3.23 14.73
C LEU A 5 -14.25 -2.70 16.06
N ASP A 6 -13.41 -2.46 17.05
CA ASP A 6 -13.81 -1.91 18.35
C ASP A 6 -14.42 -0.49 18.24
N ASN A 7 -14.08 0.23 17.20
CA ASN A 7 -14.66 1.53 16.88
C ASN A 7 -16.03 1.46 16.19
N GLY A 8 -16.54 0.24 15.93
CA GLY A 8 -17.85 -0.03 15.32
C GLY A 8 -17.85 -0.10 13.79
N TYR A 9 -16.74 0.22 13.11
CA TYR A 9 -16.62 0.04 11.67
C TYR A 9 -16.41 -1.42 11.28
N HIS A 10 -16.68 -1.72 10.02
CA HIS A 10 -16.61 -3.08 9.48
C HIS A 10 -15.54 -3.17 8.41
N LEU A 11 -14.73 -4.23 8.47
CA LEU A 11 -13.77 -4.58 7.44
C LEU A 11 -14.20 -5.84 6.70
N TRP A 12 -14.05 -5.83 5.38
CA TRP A 12 -14.15 -7.04 4.58
C TRP A 12 -12.89 -7.88 4.75
N THR A 13 -13.06 -9.18 4.99
CA THR A 13 -11.95 -10.13 5.14
C THR A 13 -12.22 -11.41 4.39
N HIS A 14 -11.18 -12.04 3.87
CA HIS A 14 -11.26 -13.35 3.25
C HIS A 14 -10.07 -14.21 3.67
N THR A 15 -10.32 -15.51 3.88
CA THR A 15 -9.28 -16.46 4.23
C THR A 15 -9.42 -17.71 3.38
N ASP A 16 -8.37 -18.04 2.67
CA ASP A 16 -8.22 -19.27 1.90
C ASP A 16 -7.38 -20.28 2.67
N ASN A 17 -7.61 -21.58 2.38
CA ASN A 17 -6.91 -22.70 3.00
C ASN A 17 -6.91 -22.61 4.54
N VAL A 18 -8.11 -22.47 5.11
CA VAL A 18 -8.32 -22.37 6.56
C VAL A 18 -7.73 -23.59 7.28
N GLY A 19 -6.87 -23.34 8.25
CA GLY A 19 -6.16 -24.38 9.01
C GLY A 19 -4.80 -24.75 8.43
N GLY A 20 -4.36 -24.10 7.34
CA GLY A 20 -3.00 -24.22 6.82
C GLY A 20 -1.96 -23.90 7.92
N LYS A 21 -0.83 -24.62 7.88
CA LYS A 21 0.20 -24.55 8.93
C LYS A 21 0.96 -23.23 8.94
N ILE A 22 1.11 -22.61 7.76
CA ILE A 22 1.76 -21.32 7.59
C ILE A 22 0.66 -20.27 7.44
N ARG A 23 0.63 -19.29 8.32
CA ARG A 23 -0.36 -18.21 8.25
C ARG A 23 0.27 -16.98 7.63
N LEU A 24 -0.36 -16.48 6.56
CA LEU A 24 0.05 -15.28 5.85
C LEU A 24 -1.08 -14.25 5.91
N LEU A 25 -0.82 -13.09 6.49
CA LEU A 25 -1.71 -11.93 6.46
C LEU A 25 -1.23 -10.96 5.39
N CYS A 26 -2.13 -10.51 4.52
CA CYS A 26 -1.81 -9.72 3.33
C CYS A 26 -2.36 -8.30 3.44
N LEU A 27 -1.50 -7.31 3.21
CA LEU A 27 -1.81 -5.89 3.26
C LEU A 27 -1.67 -5.26 1.87
N HIS A 28 -2.80 -4.83 1.31
CA HIS A 28 -2.81 -4.16 0.01
C HIS A 28 -2.12 -2.79 0.05
N GLY A 29 -1.70 -2.34 -1.12
CA GLY A 29 -1.12 -1.03 -1.37
C GLY A 29 -2.15 0.07 -1.60
N GLY A 30 -1.75 1.07 -2.31
CA GLY A 30 -2.45 2.32 -2.53
C GLY A 30 -1.68 3.46 -1.86
N PRO A 31 -2.09 3.96 -0.69
CA PRO A 31 -3.20 3.53 0.21
C PRO A 31 -4.58 3.59 -0.44
N GLY A 32 -5.56 2.92 0.18
CA GLY A 32 -6.92 2.88 -0.37
C GLY A 32 -7.12 1.93 -1.56
N GLY A 33 -6.16 1.02 -1.81
CA GLY A 33 -6.32 -0.08 -2.77
C GLY A 33 -7.28 -1.16 -2.27
N ASN A 34 -7.09 -2.40 -2.72
CA ASN A 34 -7.95 -3.51 -2.32
C ASN A 34 -7.20 -4.85 -2.31
N HIS A 35 -7.87 -5.90 -1.87
CA HIS A 35 -7.33 -7.26 -1.71
C HIS A 35 -7.00 -8.01 -3.01
N GLU A 36 -7.46 -7.58 -4.18
CA GLU A 36 -7.25 -8.30 -5.45
C GLU A 36 -5.76 -8.55 -5.78
N TYR A 37 -4.84 -7.77 -5.20
CA TYR A 37 -3.39 -8.02 -5.29
C TYR A 37 -3.00 -9.45 -4.88
N TYR A 38 -3.78 -10.07 -4.00
CA TYR A 38 -3.44 -11.34 -3.34
C TYR A 38 -4.36 -12.51 -3.67
N GLU A 39 -5.41 -12.32 -4.48
CA GLU A 39 -6.40 -13.36 -4.79
C GLU A 39 -5.79 -14.66 -5.37
N ASN A 40 -4.70 -14.55 -6.12
CA ASN A 40 -4.04 -15.71 -6.70
C ASN A 40 -3.06 -16.43 -5.75
N PHE A 41 -2.81 -15.89 -4.56
CA PHE A 41 -1.81 -16.45 -3.63
C PHE A 41 -2.19 -17.83 -3.13
N ALA A 42 -3.46 -18.05 -2.80
CA ALA A 42 -3.92 -19.34 -2.33
C ALA A 42 -3.64 -20.46 -3.34
N GLU A 43 -3.88 -20.22 -4.65
CA GLU A 43 -3.56 -21.14 -5.72
C GLU A 43 -2.05 -21.35 -5.89
N LYS A 44 -1.28 -20.26 -5.86
CA LYS A 44 0.17 -20.31 -6.08
C LYS A 44 0.92 -20.94 -4.91
N LEU A 45 0.39 -20.82 -3.70
CA LEU A 45 1.02 -21.31 -2.48
C LEU A 45 0.42 -22.62 -1.94
N LYS A 46 -0.50 -23.24 -2.69
CA LYS A 46 -1.22 -24.46 -2.25
C LYS A 46 -0.32 -25.63 -1.85
N ASP A 47 0.87 -25.75 -2.49
CA ASP A 47 1.76 -26.90 -2.27
C ASP A 47 2.59 -26.77 -0.98
N ILE A 48 2.57 -25.61 -0.32
CA ILE A 48 3.31 -25.36 0.92
C ILE A 48 2.42 -25.08 2.13
N ASP A 49 1.13 -25.44 2.03
CA ASP A 49 0.14 -25.42 3.12
C ASP A 49 0.00 -24.06 3.82
N VAL A 50 -0.15 -22.99 3.01
CA VAL A 50 -0.31 -21.61 3.50
C VAL A 50 -1.79 -21.26 3.62
N GLN A 51 -2.20 -20.83 4.81
CA GLN A 51 -3.45 -20.10 5.01
C GLN A 51 -3.23 -18.64 4.62
N VAL A 52 -3.90 -18.17 3.58
CA VAL A 52 -3.82 -16.79 3.09
C VAL A 52 -5.01 -16.01 3.60
N THR A 53 -4.76 -14.98 4.40
CA THR A 53 -5.79 -14.05 4.88
C THR A 53 -5.55 -12.67 4.28
N MET A 54 -6.57 -12.10 3.67
CA MET A 54 -6.54 -10.76 3.09
C MET A 54 -7.72 -9.95 3.60
N TYR A 55 -7.59 -8.64 3.63
CA TYR A 55 -8.68 -7.73 3.99
C TYR A 55 -8.54 -6.40 3.27
N ASP A 56 -9.65 -5.70 3.11
CA ASP A 56 -9.65 -4.31 2.69
C ASP A 56 -9.54 -3.42 3.94
N GLN A 57 -8.54 -2.53 3.95
CA GLN A 57 -8.30 -1.60 5.06
C GLN A 57 -9.47 -0.61 5.19
N LEU A 58 -9.65 0.01 6.34
CA LEU A 58 -10.70 1.01 6.53
C LEU A 58 -10.60 2.14 5.49
N GLY A 59 -11.72 2.46 4.88
CA GLY A 59 -11.79 3.41 3.78
C GLY A 59 -11.56 2.79 2.41
N SER A 60 -11.32 1.48 2.32
CA SER A 60 -11.05 0.77 1.07
C SER A 60 -12.22 -0.13 0.67
N TRP A 61 -12.53 -0.15 -0.58
CA TRP A 61 -13.49 -0.93 -1.38
C TRP A 61 -14.67 -1.54 -0.61
N TYR A 62 -14.58 -2.82 -0.19
CA TYR A 62 -15.66 -3.53 0.50
C TYR A 62 -15.73 -3.28 2.00
N SER A 63 -14.74 -2.59 2.55
CA SER A 63 -14.76 -2.15 3.94
C SER A 63 -15.54 -0.85 4.11
N ASP A 64 -15.94 -0.55 5.33
CA ASP A 64 -16.60 0.72 5.63
C ASP A 64 -15.72 1.91 5.24
N GLN A 65 -16.37 2.94 4.70
CA GLN A 65 -15.71 4.15 4.24
C GLN A 65 -16.18 5.35 5.07
N PRO A 66 -15.40 5.77 6.09
CA PRO A 66 -15.71 6.98 6.85
C PRO A 66 -15.82 8.21 5.93
N ASP A 67 -16.71 9.11 6.27
CA ASP A 67 -16.85 10.38 5.54
C ASP A 67 -15.63 11.29 5.79
N PHE A 68 -14.63 11.20 4.92
CA PHE A 68 -13.39 11.99 5.00
C PHE A 68 -13.54 13.45 4.54
N THR A 69 -14.74 13.91 4.24
CA THR A 69 -15.03 15.37 4.16
C THR A 69 -15.08 16.00 5.55
N LYS A 70 -15.25 15.17 6.58
CA LYS A 70 -15.27 15.60 7.99
C LYS A 70 -13.85 15.52 8.57
N GLN A 71 -13.35 16.67 9.04
CA GLN A 71 -12.02 16.76 9.62
C GLN A 71 -11.82 15.81 10.80
N GLU A 72 -12.85 15.58 11.62
CA GLU A 72 -12.79 14.62 12.73
C GLU A 72 -12.45 13.18 12.29
N ASN A 73 -12.94 12.74 11.13
CA ASN A 73 -12.62 11.43 10.57
C ASN A 73 -11.21 11.39 9.98
N VAL A 74 -10.80 12.47 9.31
CA VAL A 74 -9.42 12.62 8.84
C VAL A 74 -8.45 12.53 10.01
N ASP A 75 -8.68 13.32 11.07
CA ASP A 75 -7.82 13.36 12.25
C ASP A 75 -7.81 12.05 13.03
N LYS A 76 -8.88 11.27 12.96
CA LYS A 76 -9.00 10.01 13.68
C LYS A 76 -8.37 8.85 12.92
N PHE A 77 -8.61 8.72 11.62
CA PHE A 77 -8.33 7.53 10.83
C PHE A 77 -7.18 7.67 9.84
N LEU A 78 -6.96 8.85 9.24
CA LEU A 78 -5.91 9.01 8.25
C LEU A 78 -4.55 9.28 8.90
N LYS A 79 -4.07 8.28 9.64
CA LYS A 79 -2.74 8.25 10.29
C LYS A 79 -2.12 6.88 10.06
N MET A 80 -0.83 6.84 9.80
CA MET A 80 -0.11 5.57 9.64
C MET A 80 -0.28 4.69 10.89
N ASP A 81 -0.19 5.26 12.08
CA ASP A 81 -0.38 4.53 13.34
C ASP A 81 -1.76 3.87 13.47
N TYR A 82 -2.82 4.50 12.92
CA TYR A 82 -4.14 3.89 12.89
C TYR A 82 -4.15 2.60 12.09
N PHE A 83 -3.59 2.60 10.88
CA PHE A 83 -3.53 1.40 10.04
C PHE A 83 -2.62 0.32 10.63
N VAL A 84 -1.56 0.70 11.31
CA VAL A 84 -0.71 -0.24 12.07
C VAL A 84 -1.49 -0.89 13.21
N ASP A 85 -2.28 -0.12 13.96
CA ASP A 85 -3.13 -0.65 15.03
C ASP A 85 -4.31 -1.48 14.50
N GLU A 86 -4.85 -1.12 13.34
CA GLU A 86 -5.87 -1.89 12.63
C GLU A 86 -5.36 -3.30 12.27
N ILE A 87 -4.11 -3.43 11.80
CA ILE A 87 -3.50 -4.76 11.54
C ILE A 87 -3.52 -5.62 12.83
N GLU A 88 -3.13 -5.03 13.97
CA GLU A 88 -3.11 -5.75 15.26
C GLU A 88 -4.52 -6.15 15.70
N GLU A 89 -5.50 -5.27 15.52
CA GLU A 89 -6.89 -5.57 15.84
C GLU A 89 -7.46 -6.68 14.93
N VAL A 90 -7.20 -6.63 13.62
CA VAL A 90 -7.58 -7.67 12.65
C VAL A 90 -6.96 -9.00 13.04
N ARG A 91 -5.66 -9.03 13.33
CA ARG A 91 -4.97 -10.23 13.78
C ARG A 91 -5.62 -10.85 15.02
N GLN A 92 -5.90 -10.03 16.03
CA GLN A 92 -6.49 -10.49 17.30
C GLN A 92 -7.90 -11.05 17.08
N LYS A 93 -8.76 -10.32 16.36
CA LYS A 93 -10.15 -10.74 16.11
C LYS A 93 -10.27 -11.98 15.23
N LEU A 94 -9.32 -12.21 14.33
CA LEU A 94 -9.24 -13.42 13.50
C LEU A 94 -8.46 -14.57 14.17
N GLY A 95 -7.91 -14.36 15.38
CA GLY A 95 -7.14 -15.37 16.11
C GLY A 95 -5.86 -15.80 15.37
N ILE A 96 -5.21 -14.87 14.67
CA ILE A 96 -4.00 -15.13 13.90
C ILE A 96 -2.79 -14.90 14.79
N ASP A 97 -2.18 -15.98 15.25
CA ASP A 97 -0.92 -15.97 15.99
C ASP A 97 0.17 -16.69 15.19
N ASP A 98 1.43 -16.36 15.43
CA ASP A 98 2.57 -16.99 14.75
C ASP A 98 2.43 -16.92 13.21
N PHE A 99 2.49 -15.74 12.65
CA PHE A 99 2.18 -15.48 11.25
C PHE A 99 3.29 -14.72 10.50
N TYR A 100 3.22 -14.78 9.19
CA TYR A 100 3.98 -13.92 8.29
C TYR A 100 3.07 -12.77 7.83
N LEU A 101 3.64 -11.57 7.70
CA LEU A 101 2.94 -10.39 7.21
C LEU A 101 3.57 -9.97 5.87
N ILE A 102 2.75 -9.84 4.84
CA ILE A 102 3.19 -9.31 3.55
C ILE A 102 2.47 -7.99 3.26
N GLY A 103 3.22 -7.00 2.83
CA GLY A 103 2.67 -5.73 2.37
C GLY A 103 3.29 -5.29 1.04
N GLN A 104 2.45 -4.81 0.14
CA GLN A 104 2.85 -4.24 -1.14
C GLN A 104 2.71 -2.72 -1.10
N SER A 105 3.73 -1.96 -1.56
CA SER A 105 3.72 -0.51 -1.59
C SER A 105 3.35 0.10 -0.23
N TRP A 106 2.29 0.89 -0.10
CA TRP A 106 1.75 1.36 1.18
C TRP A 106 1.64 0.23 2.22
N GLY A 107 1.13 -0.95 1.82
CA GLY A 107 1.11 -2.13 2.67
C GLY A 107 2.48 -2.51 3.20
N GLY A 108 3.53 -2.31 2.40
CA GLY A 108 4.94 -2.51 2.81
C GLY A 108 5.40 -1.48 3.84
N ALA A 109 4.98 -0.22 3.74
CA ALA A 109 5.30 0.80 4.74
C ALA A 109 4.68 0.46 6.11
N ILE A 110 3.37 0.16 6.15
CA ILE A 110 2.71 -0.21 7.40
C ILE A 110 3.16 -1.57 7.94
N THR A 111 3.65 -2.50 7.08
CA THR A 111 4.29 -3.75 7.51
C THR A 111 5.57 -3.48 8.30
N GLN A 112 6.40 -2.56 7.84
CA GLN A 112 7.64 -2.17 8.53
C GLN A 112 7.35 -1.52 9.89
N GLU A 113 6.41 -0.58 9.94
CA GLU A 113 5.99 0.06 11.19
C GLU A 113 5.32 -0.94 12.16
N TYR A 114 4.52 -1.88 11.63
CA TYR A 114 3.94 -2.95 12.43
C TYR A 114 5.03 -3.85 13.06
N ALA A 115 6.04 -4.24 12.29
CA ALA A 115 7.14 -5.05 12.80
C ALA A 115 7.96 -4.34 13.89
N LEU A 116 8.03 -3.01 13.84
CA LEU A 116 8.65 -2.20 14.90
C LEU A 116 7.79 -2.11 16.15
N LYS A 117 6.45 -2.04 16.00
CA LYS A 117 5.51 -1.83 17.12
C LYS A 117 5.03 -3.14 17.74
N TYR A 118 4.74 -4.17 16.93
CA TYR A 118 4.10 -5.42 17.32
C TYR A 118 4.86 -6.69 16.88
N PRO A 119 6.16 -6.85 17.17
CA PRO A 119 6.95 -7.98 16.65
C PRO A 119 6.59 -9.33 17.25
N LYS A 120 5.87 -9.37 18.37
CA LYS A 120 5.73 -10.56 19.24
C LYS A 120 5.18 -11.80 18.54
N HIS A 121 4.21 -11.63 17.63
CA HIS A 121 3.53 -12.73 16.94
C HIS A 121 4.03 -12.96 15.51
N LEU A 122 4.98 -12.12 15.05
CA LEU A 122 5.54 -12.23 13.71
C LEU A 122 6.58 -13.35 13.62
N LYS A 123 6.42 -14.22 12.62
CA LYS A 123 7.46 -15.16 12.17
C LYS A 123 8.42 -14.55 11.16
N GLY A 124 7.97 -13.55 10.45
CA GLY A 124 8.71 -12.79 9.46
C GLY A 124 7.83 -11.82 8.70
N ILE A 125 8.46 -10.95 7.94
CA ILE A 125 7.77 -9.98 7.09
C ILE A 125 8.26 -10.08 5.65
N ILE A 126 7.38 -9.74 4.72
CA ILE A 126 7.67 -9.63 3.30
C ILE A 126 7.30 -8.21 2.87
N ILE A 127 8.31 -7.45 2.45
CA ILE A 127 8.14 -6.09 1.94
C ILE A 127 8.22 -6.18 0.42
N SER A 128 7.13 -5.87 -0.25
CA SER A 128 7.07 -5.89 -1.71
C SER A 128 6.93 -4.47 -2.23
N SER A 129 7.87 -4.06 -3.10
CA SER A 129 7.80 -2.79 -3.81
C SER A 129 7.64 -1.58 -2.86
N MET A 130 8.50 -1.50 -1.85
CA MET A 130 8.49 -0.38 -0.89
C MET A 130 9.88 -0.11 -0.33
N THR A 131 10.19 1.16 -0.17
CA THR A 131 11.40 1.69 0.48
C THR A 131 11.25 1.83 1.99
N ASP A 132 12.29 2.29 2.66
CA ASP A 132 12.29 2.67 4.07
C ASP A 132 12.29 4.19 4.32
N ASN A 133 12.31 4.97 3.23
CA ASN A 133 12.14 6.43 3.28
C ASN A 133 11.68 7.02 1.95
N ILE A 134 10.85 8.04 2.03
CA ILE A 134 10.27 8.69 0.86
C ILE A 134 11.23 9.66 0.18
N ALA A 135 12.18 10.24 0.90
CA ALA A 135 13.10 11.21 0.30
C ALA A 135 13.97 10.57 -0.79
N GLU A 136 14.48 9.35 -0.57
CA GLU A 136 15.25 8.61 -1.59
C GLU A 136 14.36 8.14 -2.73
N TYR A 137 13.13 7.74 -2.45
CA TYR A 137 12.14 7.42 -3.47
C TYR A 137 11.90 8.59 -4.42
N ILE A 138 11.68 9.81 -3.89
CA ILE A 138 11.51 11.04 -4.68
C ILE A 138 12.77 11.32 -5.53
N VAL A 139 13.96 11.13 -4.98
CA VAL A 139 15.21 11.31 -5.75
C VAL A 139 15.27 10.34 -6.94
N ASN A 140 14.88 9.09 -6.75
CA ASN A 140 14.91 8.09 -7.83
C ASN A 140 13.83 8.37 -8.88
N ILE A 141 12.62 8.73 -8.47
CA ILE A 141 11.56 9.19 -9.39
C ILE A 141 12.06 10.34 -10.26
N ASN A 142 12.69 11.33 -9.67
CA ASN A 142 13.19 12.49 -10.44
C ASN A 142 14.28 12.10 -11.45
N LYS A 143 15.18 11.18 -11.11
CA LYS A 143 16.16 10.63 -12.06
C LYS A 143 15.50 9.93 -13.24
N ILE A 144 14.45 9.15 -12.98
CA ILE A 144 13.67 8.47 -14.02
C ILE A 144 13.00 9.50 -14.92
N ARG A 145 12.34 10.50 -14.35
CA ARG A 145 11.69 11.58 -15.10
C ARG A 145 12.71 12.33 -15.97
N GLU A 146 13.88 12.65 -15.44
CA GLU A 146 14.99 13.29 -16.19
C GLU A 146 15.53 12.43 -17.32
N HIS A 147 15.50 11.10 -17.17
CA HIS A 147 15.90 10.18 -18.23
C HIS A 147 14.83 10.06 -19.33
N GLU A 148 13.54 10.03 -18.96
CA GLU A 148 12.43 9.76 -19.86
C GLU A 148 11.95 10.97 -20.67
N TYR A 149 12.19 12.19 -20.15
CA TYR A 149 11.58 13.41 -20.70
C TYR A 149 12.58 14.48 -21.06
N SER A 150 12.18 15.26 -22.07
CA SER A 150 12.87 16.52 -22.42
C SER A 150 12.72 17.55 -21.28
N LYS A 151 13.64 18.53 -21.27
CA LYS A 151 13.53 19.66 -20.35
C LYS A 151 12.18 20.37 -20.48
N GLU A 152 11.66 20.52 -21.69
CA GLU A 152 10.36 21.16 -21.95
C GLU A 152 9.22 20.39 -21.28
N ASP A 153 9.21 19.05 -21.39
CA ASP A 153 8.19 18.22 -20.74
C ASP A 153 8.30 18.29 -19.22
N LEU A 154 9.51 18.26 -18.67
CA LEU A 154 9.74 18.40 -17.24
C LEU A 154 9.28 19.75 -16.69
N ASP A 155 9.60 20.84 -17.38
CA ASP A 155 9.18 22.19 -17.01
C ASP A 155 7.63 22.29 -17.05
N PHE A 156 7.00 21.72 -18.08
CA PHE A 156 5.54 21.64 -18.20
C PHE A 156 4.90 20.80 -17.08
N MET A 157 5.45 19.62 -16.78
CA MET A 157 4.95 18.76 -15.69
C MET A 157 5.01 19.52 -14.37
N LYS A 158 6.13 20.19 -14.10
CA LYS A 158 6.31 20.98 -12.88
C LYS A 158 5.33 22.16 -12.79
N GLU A 159 5.00 22.80 -13.90
CA GLU A 159 3.97 23.87 -13.92
C GLU A 159 2.59 23.29 -13.56
N CYS A 160 2.20 22.15 -14.11
CA CYS A 160 0.96 21.46 -13.76
C CYS A 160 0.93 21.10 -12.28
N GLU A 161 1.99 20.52 -11.75
CA GLU A 161 2.13 20.10 -10.35
C GLU A 161 2.04 21.29 -9.38
N ASN A 162 2.73 22.39 -9.68
CA ASN A 162 2.70 23.62 -8.87
C ASN A 162 1.32 24.31 -8.88
N SER A 163 0.57 24.17 -9.96
CA SER A 163 -0.77 24.77 -10.10
C SER A 163 -1.91 23.83 -9.70
N GLY A 164 -1.60 22.57 -9.38
CA GLY A 164 -2.62 21.54 -9.12
C GLY A 164 -3.42 21.13 -10.35
N ASN A 165 -2.91 21.40 -11.58
CA ASN A 165 -3.58 21.10 -12.83
C ASN A 165 -3.26 19.68 -13.31
N TYR A 166 -3.55 18.70 -12.48
CA TYR A 166 -3.27 17.28 -12.74
C TYR A 166 -4.17 16.70 -13.84
N ASP A 167 -5.38 17.24 -14.05
CA ASP A 167 -6.32 16.77 -15.08
C ASP A 167 -5.94 17.21 -16.51
N ASN A 168 -4.83 17.91 -16.69
CA ASN A 168 -4.36 18.31 -18.00
C ASN A 168 -4.05 17.10 -18.88
N GLU A 169 -4.62 17.03 -20.07
CA GLU A 169 -4.49 15.89 -21.00
C GLU A 169 -3.03 15.55 -21.36
N ARG A 170 -2.18 16.57 -21.58
CA ARG A 170 -0.74 16.34 -21.87
C ARG A 170 -0.04 15.79 -20.63
N TYR A 171 -0.35 16.32 -19.45
CA TYR A 171 0.22 15.83 -18.19
C TYR A 171 -0.14 14.37 -17.95
N GLN A 172 -1.42 14.02 -18.11
CA GLN A 172 -1.88 12.63 -17.93
C GLN A 172 -1.17 11.67 -18.88
N LYS A 173 -0.98 12.02 -20.15
CA LYS A 173 -0.22 11.20 -21.12
C LYS A 173 1.24 10.97 -20.70
N LEU A 174 1.87 11.97 -20.08
CA LEU A 174 3.22 11.82 -19.56
C LEU A 174 3.25 10.90 -18.33
N ILE A 175 2.29 11.05 -17.42
CA ILE A 175 2.16 10.15 -16.25
C ILE A 175 1.84 8.72 -16.70
N ASP A 176 0.95 8.49 -17.65
CA ASP A 176 0.63 7.17 -18.19
C ASP A 176 1.86 6.48 -18.80
N LYS A 177 2.73 7.21 -19.46
CA LYS A 177 4.00 6.68 -19.97
C LYS A 177 4.89 6.16 -18.82
N LEU A 178 4.98 6.89 -17.71
CA LEU A 178 5.73 6.46 -16.54
C LEU A 178 5.07 5.24 -15.88
N ASN A 179 3.75 5.25 -15.73
CA ASN A 179 3.02 4.10 -15.18
C ASN A 179 3.29 2.82 -16.00
N CYS A 180 3.14 2.89 -17.32
CA CYS A 180 3.40 1.76 -18.21
C CYS A 180 4.87 1.31 -18.22
N GLY A 181 5.80 2.18 -17.91
CA GLY A 181 7.24 1.87 -17.89
C GLY A 181 7.72 1.27 -16.58
N TYR A 182 7.20 1.76 -15.46
CA TYR A 182 7.81 1.56 -14.14
C TYR A 182 6.87 0.99 -13.07
N VAL A 183 5.55 1.11 -13.23
CA VAL A 183 4.56 0.64 -12.25
C VAL A 183 3.76 -0.53 -12.81
N ASP A 184 2.99 -0.31 -13.88
CA ASP A 184 2.05 -1.27 -14.45
C ASP A 184 2.52 -1.78 -15.82
N ARG A 185 3.69 -2.37 -15.91
CA ARG A 185 4.26 -2.90 -17.17
C ARG A 185 3.42 -4.03 -17.77
N LYS A 186 2.68 -4.74 -16.95
CA LYS A 186 1.67 -5.72 -17.38
C LYS A 186 0.32 -5.20 -16.98
N GLN A 187 -0.57 -5.03 -17.95
CA GLN A 187 -1.94 -4.65 -17.67
C GLN A 187 -2.61 -5.69 -16.76
N PRO A 188 -3.35 -5.27 -15.73
CA PRO A 188 -4.12 -6.19 -14.91
C PRO A 188 -5.17 -6.91 -15.77
N PRO A 189 -5.69 -8.06 -15.34
CA PRO A 189 -6.80 -8.72 -16.03
C PRO A 189 -7.98 -7.76 -16.25
N ALA A 190 -8.69 -7.92 -17.37
CA ALA A 190 -9.81 -7.05 -17.72
C ALA A 190 -10.95 -6.99 -16.68
N ILE A 191 -11.02 -7.98 -15.81
CA ILE A 191 -11.97 -8.06 -14.69
C ILE A 191 -11.43 -7.47 -13.37
N SER A 192 -10.19 -6.99 -13.37
CA SER A 192 -9.60 -6.40 -12.16
C SER A 192 -10.20 -5.05 -11.83
N HIS A 193 -10.37 -4.80 -10.55
CA HIS A 193 -10.86 -3.53 -9.99
C HIS A 193 -9.75 -2.71 -9.30
N LEU A 194 -8.49 -3.16 -9.39
CA LEU A 194 -7.35 -2.56 -8.68
C LEU A 194 -7.24 -1.05 -8.84
N THR A 195 -7.48 -0.55 -10.05
CA THR A 195 -7.40 0.90 -10.33
C THR A 195 -8.73 1.63 -10.18
N SER A 196 -9.85 0.98 -10.55
CA SER A 196 -11.18 1.62 -10.59
C SER A 196 -11.82 1.80 -9.21
N THR A 197 -11.32 1.10 -8.19
CA THR A 197 -11.89 1.12 -6.83
C THR A 197 -10.95 1.73 -5.79
N VAL A 198 -9.86 2.36 -6.22
CA VAL A 198 -8.98 3.09 -5.30
C VAL A 198 -9.75 4.18 -4.58
N ALA A 199 -9.70 4.18 -3.25
CA ALA A 199 -10.30 5.22 -2.42
C ALA A 199 -9.47 6.51 -2.53
N THR A 200 -9.83 7.38 -3.48
CA THR A 200 -9.05 8.59 -3.81
C THR A 200 -8.88 9.53 -2.62
N SER A 201 -9.87 9.61 -1.71
CA SER A 201 -9.75 10.41 -0.49
C SER A 201 -8.63 9.93 0.43
N VAL A 202 -8.42 8.61 0.53
CA VAL A 202 -7.33 8.01 1.32
C VAL A 202 -6.02 8.12 0.56
N TYR A 203 -6.02 7.78 -0.74
CA TYR A 203 -4.84 7.83 -1.59
C TYR A 203 -4.23 9.24 -1.62
N ASN A 204 -5.04 10.24 -1.99
CA ASN A 204 -4.56 11.62 -2.13
C ASN A 204 -4.09 12.22 -0.79
N TYR A 205 -4.69 11.80 0.32
CA TYR A 205 -4.24 12.27 1.64
C TYR A 205 -2.80 11.82 1.97
N PHE A 206 -2.47 10.56 1.70
CA PHE A 206 -1.16 10.03 2.04
C PHE A 206 -0.14 10.22 0.92
N GLN A 207 -0.49 9.90 -0.32
CA GLN A 207 0.41 9.91 -1.47
C GLN A 207 0.44 11.27 -2.16
N GLY A 208 -0.69 11.79 -2.53
CA GLY A 208 -0.86 12.92 -3.44
C GLY A 208 -1.66 12.49 -4.67
N ASP A 209 -1.44 13.15 -5.80
CA ASP A 209 -2.23 12.89 -7.00
C ASP A 209 -1.88 11.57 -7.70
N ASN A 210 -0.60 11.22 -7.75
CA ASN A 210 -0.11 10.03 -8.46
C ASN A 210 1.19 9.49 -7.86
N GLU A 211 1.66 8.34 -8.36
CA GLU A 211 2.87 7.66 -7.86
C GLU A 211 4.17 8.46 -8.00
N PHE A 212 4.22 9.43 -8.89
CA PHE A 212 5.43 10.19 -9.21
C PHE A 212 5.48 11.58 -8.56
N VAL A 213 4.46 11.93 -7.78
CA VAL A 213 4.37 13.22 -7.06
C VAL A 213 3.85 12.98 -5.65
N ILE A 214 4.75 12.99 -4.68
CA ILE A 214 4.39 12.77 -3.28
C ILE A 214 4.25 14.10 -2.59
N THR A 215 3.01 14.46 -2.30
CA THR A 215 2.63 15.74 -1.65
C THR A 215 1.75 15.53 -0.43
N GLY A 216 1.42 14.28 -0.13
CA GLY A 216 0.56 13.91 0.98
C GLY A 216 1.33 13.63 2.28
N ALA A 217 0.65 13.02 3.23
CA ALA A 217 1.18 12.74 4.57
C ALA A 217 2.35 11.74 4.61
N LEU A 218 2.64 11.03 3.49
CA LEU A 218 3.84 10.21 3.35
C LEU A 218 5.11 11.04 3.13
N ASP A 219 5.00 12.30 2.72
CA ASP A 219 6.18 13.16 2.59
C ASP A 219 6.92 13.24 3.93
N GLY A 220 8.22 13.00 3.87
CA GLY A 220 9.07 12.97 5.07
C GLY A 220 9.02 11.68 5.90
N TRP A 221 8.24 10.64 5.50
CA TRP A 221 8.33 9.34 6.17
C TRP A 221 9.71 8.73 5.97
N ASP A 222 10.37 8.41 7.09
CA ASP A 222 11.73 7.89 7.14
C ASP A 222 11.93 7.01 8.38
N ILE A 223 12.19 5.73 8.19
CA ILE A 223 12.43 4.76 9.26
C ILE A 223 13.86 4.22 9.29
N ARG A 224 14.80 4.74 8.49
CA ARG A 224 16.18 4.26 8.40
C ARG A 224 16.88 4.15 9.75
N ASN A 225 16.60 5.10 10.66
CA ASN A 225 17.16 5.04 12.00
C ASN A 225 16.54 3.96 12.89
N LYS A 226 15.34 3.45 12.54
CA LYS A 226 14.58 2.45 13.29
C LYS A 226 14.71 1.04 12.70
N ILE A 227 14.99 0.90 11.40
CA ILE A 227 14.94 -0.37 10.65
C ILE A 227 15.80 -1.47 11.28
N LYS A 228 16.94 -1.10 11.89
CA LYS A 228 17.80 -2.02 12.65
C LYS A 228 17.11 -2.70 13.85
N ASN A 229 15.98 -2.18 14.29
CA ASN A 229 15.20 -2.71 15.40
C ASN A 229 14.15 -3.73 14.93
N ILE A 230 13.98 -3.93 13.63
CA ILE A 230 13.17 -5.02 13.09
C ILE A 230 13.91 -6.33 13.38
N SER A 231 13.38 -7.12 14.31
CA SER A 231 14.04 -8.30 14.86
C SER A 231 13.60 -9.62 14.21
N VAL A 232 12.66 -9.56 13.26
CA VAL A 232 12.12 -10.74 12.56
C VAL A 232 12.77 -10.93 11.19
N PRO A 233 12.83 -12.17 10.67
CA PRO A 233 13.27 -12.43 9.30
C PRO A 233 12.50 -11.56 8.30
N THR A 234 13.21 -10.92 7.39
CA THR A 234 12.66 -9.99 6.41
C THR A 234 13.04 -10.41 5.00
N LEU A 235 12.04 -10.59 4.13
CA LEU A 235 12.21 -10.75 2.71
C LEU A 235 11.81 -9.45 2.02
N ILE A 236 12.68 -8.93 1.16
CA ILE A 236 12.37 -7.78 0.31
C ILE A 236 12.24 -8.26 -1.14
N THR A 237 11.17 -7.88 -1.80
CA THR A 237 10.93 -8.17 -3.21
C THR A 237 10.61 -6.87 -3.96
N TYR A 238 11.16 -6.74 -5.15
CA TYR A 238 10.91 -5.59 -6.03
C TYR A 238 11.07 -6.01 -7.50
N GLY A 239 10.48 -5.24 -8.40
CA GLY A 239 10.62 -5.45 -9.83
C GLY A 239 11.95 -4.91 -10.36
N GLU A 240 12.50 -5.55 -11.40
CA GLU A 240 13.75 -5.12 -12.05
C GLU A 240 13.70 -3.68 -12.61
N HIS A 241 12.49 -3.18 -12.91
CA HIS A 241 12.26 -1.88 -13.53
C HIS A 241 11.50 -0.90 -12.62
N GLU A 242 11.42 -1.21 -11.36
CA GLU A 242 10.70 -0.40 -10.38
C GLU A 242 11.47 0.89 -10.02
N THR A 243 10.73 1.92 -9.59
CA THR A 243 11.25 3.23 -9.17
C THR A 243 12.08 3.18 -7.89
#